data_f77b19b2716c9b7d29181869ebfdaa2f
#
_entry.id   f77b19b2716c9b7d29181869ebfdaa2f
#
_cell.length_a   1.000
_cell.length_b   1.000
_cell.length_c   1.000
_cell.angle_alpha   90.00
_cell.angle_beta   90.00
_cell.angle_gamma   90.00
#
_symmetry.space_group_name_H-M   'P 1'
#
loop_
_entity.id
_entity.type
_entity.pdbx_description
1 polymer ?
#
loop_
_entity_poly.entity_id
_entity_poly.type
_entity_poly.pdbx_seq_one_letter_code
_entity_poly.pdbx_strand_id
1 'polypeptide(L)'
;GLSVVVIDFGLKNAILRESSRRKWNITVLPYTATAEEILRLDPDGVVLSSGPGNPNNVRRSVLEMIRTVQTKVPMFAIGLGHELFGIANGANVQQIPVEHHGVNHPIHEIITDHIVYATQAEGYLIDRNSVDRSQLFITYVDMLDNSVQGLRHRRYPAFSVQFFPDGAPGPDETDGLFDEFVDTMNRRGDRH
;
A
#
# COMPACT_ATOMS: atom_id res chain seq x y z
N GLY A 1 -0.07 -22.53 -2.65
CA GLY A 1 -0.30 -21.11 -2.96
C GLY A 1 0.79 -20.22 -2.41
N LEU A 2 0.78 -18.95 -2.82
CA LEU A 2 1.72 -17.96 -2.32
C LEU A 2 1.53 -17.73 -0.82
N SER A 3 2.63 -17.60 -0.09
CA SER A 3 2.63 -17.29 1.34
C SER A 3 2.74 -15.77 1.53
N VAL A 4 1.71 -15.17 2.12
CA VAL A 4 1.64 -13.72 2.29
C VAL A 4 1.44 -13.39 3.76
N VAL A 5 2.29 -12.51 4.28
CA VAL A 5 2.13 -11.95 5.61
C VAL A 5 1.33 -10.66 5.49
N VAL A 6 0.26 -10.54 6.28
CA VAL A 6 -0.55 -9.32 6.36
C VAL A 6 -0.26 -8.66 7.70
N ILE A 7 0.26 -7.43 7.66
CA ILE A 7 0.46 -6.62 8.86
C ILE A 7 -0.83 -5.85 9.12
N ASP A 8 -1.43 -6.09 10.28
CA ASP A 8 -2.77 -5.60 10.63
C ASP A 8 -2.69 -4.23 11.30
N PHE A 9 -3.10 -3.19 10.58
CA PHE A 9 -3.25 -1.84 11.11
C PHE A 9 -4.71 -1.51 11.48
N GLY A 10 -5.60 -2.51 11.43
CA GLY A 10 -6.98 -2.37 11.89
C GLY A 10 -8.05 -2.75 10.87
N LEU A 11 -7.83 -2.55 9.58
CA LEU A 11 -8.80 -2.81 8.53
C LEU A 11 -8.21 -3.78 7.49
N LYS A 12 -8.38 -5.08 7.74
CA LYS A 12 -7.78 -6.14 6.90
C LYS A 12 -8.79 -7.02 6.18
N ASN A 13 -10.09 -6.87 6.45
CA ASN A 13 -11.10 -7.83 5.96
C ASN A 13 -11.15 -7.92 4.44
N ALA A 14 -11.03 -6.80 3.74
CA ALA A 14 -11.05 -6.80 2.27
C ALA A 14 -9.80 -7.49 1.71
N ILE A 15 -8.65 -7.34 2.37
CA ILE A 15 -7.42 -8.06 2.00
C ILE A 15 -7.60 -9.56 2.21
N LEU A 16 -8.24 -9.95 3.31
CA LEU A 16 -8.50 -11.38 3.60
C LEU A 16 -9.44 -11.99 2.56
N ARG A 17 -10.48 -11.24 2.12
CA ARG A 17 -11.36 -11.71 1.05
C ARG A 17 -10.60 -11.92 -0.26
N GLU A 18 -9.76 -10.95 -0.64
CA GLU A 18 -8.95 -11.05 -1.86
C GLU A 18 -7.95 -12.19 -1.78
N SER A 19 -7.35 -12.39 -0.60
CA SER A 19 -6.42 -13.49 -0.32
C SER A 19 -7.10 -14.84 -0.45
N SER A 20 -8.33 -14.97 0.07
CA SER A 20 -9.11 -16.21 -0.03
C SER A 20 -9.46 -16.51 -1.49
N ARG A 21 -9.88 -15.51 -2.24
CA ARG A 21 -10.19 -15.65 -3.67
C ARG A 21 -8.97 -16.13 -4.46
N ARG A 22 -7.77 -15.66 -4.10
CA ARG A 22 -6.52 -16.02 -4.77
C ARG A 22 -5.84 -17.24 -4.18
N LYS A 23 -6.41 -17.82 -3.13
CA LYS A 23 -5.89 -19.02 -2.45
C LYS A 23 -4.48 -18.83 -1.89
N TRP A 24 -4.20 -17.64 -1.35
CA TRP A 24 -2.95 -17.39 -0.64
C TRP A 24 -2.95 -18.07 0.73
N ASN A 25 -1.76 -18.49 1.17
CA ASN A 25 -1.53 -18.91 2.55
C ASN A 25 -1.20 -17.67 3.37
N ILE A 26 -2.14 -17.25 4.21
CA ILE A 26 -2.06 -15.99 4.95
C ILE A 26 -1.58 -16.21 6.38
N THR A 27 -0.64 -15.38 6.82
CA THR A 27 -0.32 -15.19 8.22
C THR A 27 -0.58 -13.73 8.57
N VAL A 28 -1.49 -13.47 9.51
CA VAL A 28 -1.77 -12.12 9.98
C VAL A 28 -0.92 -11.86 11.22
N LEU A 29 -0.15 -10.77 11.19
CA LEU A 29 0.67 -10.34 12.30
C LEU A 29 0.23 -8.95 12.77
N PRO A 30 0.39 -8.64 14.06
CA PRO A 30 0.09 -7.30 14.56
C PRO A 30 1.09 -6.27 14.02
N TYR A 31 0.71 -5.00 14.05
CA TYR A 31 1.57 -3.91 13.56
C TYR A 31 2.87 -3.78 14.36
N THR A 32 2.93 -4.40 15.52
CA THR A 32 4.13 -4.41 16.39
C THR A 32 5.15 -5.48 15.98
N ALA A 33 4.85 -6.32 14.99
CA ALA A 33 5.77 -7.35 14.53
C ALA A 33 7.07 -6.71 14.04
N THR A 34 8.18 -7.34 14.40
CA THR A 34 9.50 -6.90 13.95
C THR A 34 9.81 -7.44 12.55
N ALA A 35 10.76 -6.79 11.87
CA ALA A 35 11.25 -7.30 10.59
C ALA A 35 11.77 -8.73 10.72
N GLU A 36 12.48 -9.03 11.80
CA GLU A 36 13.00 -10.38 12.05
C GLU A 36 11.89 -11.43 12.14
N GLU A 37 10.81 -11.12 12.89
CA GLU A 37 9.67 -12.02 12.99
C GLU A 37 9.00 -12.27 11.65
N ILE A 38 8.85 -11.22 10.84
CA ILE A 38 8.24 -11.31 9.51
C ILE A 38 9.10 -12.14 8.57
N LEU A 39 10.38 -11.83 8.50
CA LEU A 39 11.32 -12.49 7.57
C LEU A 39 11.59 -13.94 7.95
N ARG A 40 11.47 -14.28 9.23
CA ARG A 40 11.61 -15.67 9.70
C ARG A 40 10.56 -16.60 9.09
N LEU A 41 9.38 -16.05 8.75
CA LEU A 41 8.32 -16.82 8.09
C LEU A 41 8.61 -17.09 6.61
N ASP A 42 9.64 -16.47 6.07
CA ASP A 42 10.03 -16.57 4.66
C ASP A 42 8.85 -16.37 3.70
N PRO A 43 8.13 -15.25 3.80
CA PRO A 43 6.95 -15.03 2.97
C PRO A 43 7.35 -14.69 1.53
N ASP A 44 6.45 -14.98 0.59
CA ASP A 44 6.59 -14.56 -0.80
C ASP A 44 6.33 -13.05 -0.95
N GLY A 45 5.51 -12.50 -0.08
CA GLY A 45 5.20 -11.08 -0.06
C GLY A 45 4.59 -10.64 1.26
N VAL A 46 4.52 -9.32 1.45
CA VAL A 46 3.96 -8.69 2.65
C VAL A 46 2.96 -7.63 2.22
N VAL A 47 1.79 -7.62 2.86
CA VAL A 47 0.78 -6.58 2.68
C VAL A 47 0.70 -5.75 3.96
N LEU A 48 0.77 -4.43 3.82
CA LEU A 48 0.48 -3.50 4.92
C LEU A 48 -0.99 -3.09 4.77
N SER A 49 -1.82 -3.47 5.73
CA SER A 49 -3.24 -3.19 5.64
C SER A 49 -3.57 -1.72 5.88
N SER A 50 -4.79 -1.33 5.55
CA SER A 50 -5.33 -0.06 5.99
C SER A 50 -5.72 -0.13 7.46
N GLY A 51 -6.14 1.00 8.01
CA GLY A 51 -6.61 1.11 9.39
C GLY A 51 -6.95 2.54 9.74
N PRO A 52 -7.59 2.73 10.91
CA PRO A 52 -7.89 4.07 11.41
C PRO A 52 -6.67 4.68 12.09
N GLY A 53 -6.75 5.97 12.33
CA GLY A 53 -5.77 6.67 13.16
C GLY A 53 -4.86 7.58 12.37
N ASN A 54 -4.04 8.29 13.12
CA ASN A 54 -3.11 9.27 12.59
C ASN A 54 -1.77 8.60 12.29
N PRO A 55 -1.34 8.57 11.03
CA PRO A 55 -0.07 7.95 10.66
C PRO A 55 1.13 8.62 11.32
N ASN A 56 1.01 9.90 11.71
CA ASN A 56 2.10 10.62 12.38
C ASN A 56 2.33 10.16 13.83
N ASN A 57 1.39 9.39 14.40
CA ASN A 57 1.52 8.86 15.77
C ASN A 57 2.13 7.45 15.79
N VAL A 58 2.56 6.94 14.66
CA VAL A 58 3.16 5.61 14.58
C VAL A 58 4.50 5.56 15.32
N ARG A 59 4.80 4.41 15.92
CA ARG A 59 6.10 4.19 16.57
C ARG A 59 7.21 4.08 15.51
N ARG A 60 8.38 4.60 15.85
CA ARG A 60 9.57 4.51 14.99
C ARG A 60 9.85 3.06 14.57
N SER A 61 9.63 2.10 15.47
CA SER A 61 9.87 0.68 15.20
C SER A 61 9.05 0.15 14.01
N VAL A 62 7.84 0.68 13.80
CA VAL A 62 7.00 0.30 12.66
C VAL A 62 7.65 0.79 11.35
N LEU A 63 8.12 2.03 11.33
CA LEU A 63 8.79 2.59 10.16
C LEU A 63 10.10 1.83 9.85
N GLU A 64 10.85 1.45 10.86
CA GLU A 64 12.08 0.67 10.69
C GLU A 64 11.76 -0.73 10.14
N MET A 65 10.67 -1.34 10.62
CA MET A 65 10.22 -2.63 10.09
C MET A 65 9.91 -2.52 8.59
N ILE A 66 9.18 -1.48 8.18
CA ILE A 66 8.82 -1.27 6.78
C ILE A 66 10.09 -1.11 5.93
N ARG A 67 11.02 -0.24 6.35
CA ARG A 67 12.27 -0.02 5.62
C ARG A 67 13.10 -1.28 5.44
N THR A 68 13.12 -2.13 6.45
CA THR A 68 13.89 -3.39 6.39
C THR A 68 13.20 -4.42 5.51
N VAL A 69 11.91 -4.65 5.74
CA VAL A 69 11.16 -5.70 5.03
C VAL A 69 11.07 -5.41 3.53
N GLN A 70 10.86 -4.15 3.15
CA GLN A 70 10.76 -3.77 1.73
C GLN A 70 12.01 -4.11 0.91
N THR A 71 13.18 -4.19 1.57
CA THR A 71 14.43 -4.54 0.88
C THR A 71 14.58 -6.03 0.63
N LYS A 72 13.76 -6.86 1.27
CA LYS A 72 13.90 -8.32 1.28
C LYS A 72 12.80 -9.05 0.55
N VAL A 73 11.56 -8.56 0.63
CA VAL A 73 10.41 -9.23 0.04
C VAL A 73 9.49 -8.22 -0.64
N PRO A 74 8.73 -8.63 -1.67
CA PRO A 74 7.72 -7.77 -2.29
C PRO A 74 6.72 -7.25 -1.26
N MET A 75 6.37 -5.97 -1.38
CA MET A 75 5.48 -5.29 -0.43
C MET A 75 4.40 -4.52 -1.17
N PHE A 76 3.16 -4.68 -0.71
CA PHE A 76 2.01 -3.90 -1.18
C PHE A 76 1.33 -3.26 0.04
N ALA A 77 1.18 -1.95 0.02
CA ALA A 77 0.63 -1.19 1.13
C ALA A 77 -0.62 -0.42 0.69
N ILE A 78 -1.64 -0.37 1.57
CA ILE A 78 -2.97 0.17 1.23
C ILE A 78 -3.43 1.11 2.34
N GLY A 79 -3.98 2.27 1.98
CA GLY A 79 -4.59 3.20 2.94
C GLY A 79 -3.59 3.68 4.00
N LEU A 80 -3.86 3.39 5.27
CA LEU A 80 -2.91 3.73 6.35
C LEU A 80 -1.55 3.07 6.11
N GLY A 81 -1.52 1.84 5.63
CA GLY A 81 -0.28 1.17 5.27
C GLY A 81 0.50 1.93 4.21
N HIS A 82 -0.20 2.49 3.21
CA HIS A 82 0.41 3.34 2.19
C HIS A 82 1.00 4.62 2.80
N GLU A 83 0.26 5.28 3.70
CA GLU A 83 0.76 6.48 4.38
C GLU A 83 2.04 6.17 5.16
N LEU A 84 2.06 5.06 5.89
CA LEU A 84 3.23 4.62 6.67
C LEU A 84 4.39 4.24 5.76
N PHE A 85 4.12 3.61 4.62
CA PHE A 85 5.13 3.32 3.60
C PHE A 85 5.76 4.61 3.10
N GLY A 86 4.95 5.64 2.83
CA GLY A 86 5.45 6.95 2.43
C GLY A 86 6.34 7.57 3.49
N ILE A 87 5.89 7.60 4.75
CA ILE A 87 6.65 8.16 5.86
C ILE A 87 7.98 7.39 6.06
N ALA A 88 7.93 6.06 6.00
CA ALA A 88 9.12 5.23 6.12
C ALA A 88 10.18 5.56 5.07
N ASN A 89 9.76 6.03 3.91
CA ASN A 89 10.64 6.40 2.80
C ASN A 89 10.79 7.93 2.63
N GLY A 90 10.58 8.67 3.71
CA GLY A 90 10.95 10.09 3.79
C GLY A 90 9.85 11.10 3.49
N ALA A 91 8.64 10.66 3.15
CA ALA A 91 7.53 11.57 2.88
C ALA A 91 6.85 12.03 4.18
N ASN A 92 6.10 13.12 4.09
CA ASN A 92 5.25 13.64 5.15
C ASN A 92 3.79 13.41 4.78
N VAL A 93 2.93 13.32 5.81
CA VAL A 93 1.49 13.15 5.66
C VAL A 93 0.78 14.34 6.28
N GLN A 94 -0.23 14.84 5.59
CA GLN A 94 -1.02 15.98 6.01
C GLN A 94 -2.47 15.57 6.24
N GLN A 95 -3.11 16.22 7.19
CA GLN A 95 -4.54 16.06 7.41
C GLN A 95 -5.30 16.79 6.30
N ILE A 96 -6.34 16.13 5.74
CA ILE A 96 -7.16 16.74 4.69
C ILE A 96 -8.44 17.33 5.27
N PRO A 97 -9.00 18.36 4.61
CA PRO A 97 -10.29 18.91 5.01
C PRO A 97 -11.43 17.88 4.94
N VAL A 98 -12.37 17.98 5.87
CA VAL A 98 -13.50 17.05 5.97
C VAL A 98 -14.37 17.03 4.71
N GLU A 99 -14.50 18.17 4.03
CA GLU A 99 -15.30 18.27 2.79
C GLU A 99 -14.79 17.42 1.64
N HIS A 100 -13.56 16.90 1.73
CA HIS A 100 -13.04 15.96 0.75
C HIS A 100 -13.45 14.52 1.00
N HIS A 101 -14.03 14.24 2.18
CA HIS A 101 -14.45 12.88 2.54
C HIS A 101 -15.75 12.49 1.82
N GLY A 102 -15.85 11.21 1.44
CA GLY A 102 -17.06 10.64 0.85
C GLY A 102 -17.32 11.04 -0.60
N VAL A 103 -16.47 11.86 -1.20
CA VAL A 103 -16.57 12.23 -2.60
C VAL A 103 -15.86 11.19 -3.45
N ASN A 104 -16.49 10.81 -4.56
CA ASN A 104 -15.89 9.86 -5.51
C ASN A 104 -14.92 10.62 -6.42
N HIS A 105 -13.64 10.35 -6.29
CA HIS A 105 -12.58 11.07 -6.99
C HIS A 105 -12.08 10.27 -8.19
N PRO A 106 -11.84 10.93 -9.34
CA PRO A 106 -11.11 10.31 -10.45
C PRO A 106 -9.61 10.29 -10.12
N ILE A 107 -9.04 9.09 -10.10
CA ILE A 107 -7.64 8.88 -9.78
C ILE A 107 -6.92 8.48 -11.05
N HIS A 108 -5.91 9.25 -11.43
CA HIS A 108 -5.15 9.06 -12.66
C HIS A 108 -3.90 8.21 -12.39
N GLU A 109 -3.81 7.08 -13.08
CA GLU A 109 -2.58 6.29 -13.12
C GLU A 109 -1.65 6.89 -14.18
N ILE A 110 -0.49 7.38 -13.74
CA ILE A 110 0.36 8.21 -14.58
C ILE A 110 0.95 7.42 -15.76
N ILE A 111 1.44 6.20 -15.51
CA ILE A 111 2.15 5.42 -16.54
C ILE A 111 1.21 4.91 -17.61
N THR A 112 0.07 4.37 -17.24
CA THR A 112 -0.89 3.77 -18.18
C THR A 112 -1.91 4.76 -18.72
N ASP A 113 -2.00 5.94 -18.11
CA ASP A 113 -2.99 6.98 -18.40
C ASP A 113 -4.44 6.53 -18.13
N HIS A 114 -4.61 5.48 -17.34
CA HIS A 114 -5.94 5.02 -16.93
C HIS A 114 -6.49 5.88 -15.79
N ILE A 115 -7.82 5.95 -15.73
CA ILE A 115 -8.52 6.63 -14.64
C ILE A 115 -9.34 5.59 -13.88
N VAL A 116 -9.14 5.52 -12.57
CA VAL A 116 -9.99 4.75 -11.65
C VAL A 116 -10.73 5.71 -10.75
N TYR A 117 -11.86 5.30 -10.21
CA TYR A 117 -12.66 6.14 -9.31
C TYR A 117 -12.59 5.56 -7.91
N ALA A 118 -12.29 6.42 -6.93
CA ALA A 118 -12.16 6.00 -5.55
C ALA A 118 -12.78 7.02 -4.60
N THR A 119 -13.35 6.53 -3.51
CA THR A 119 -13.93 7.37 -2.47
C THR A 119 -12.85 7.75 -1.47
N GLN A 120 -12.70 9.05 -1.21
CA GLN A 120 -11.80 9.57 -0.18
C GLN A 120 -12.49 9.43 1.18
N ALA A 121 -12.12 8.39 1.92
CA ALA A 121 -12.62 8.16 3.28
C ALA A 121 -11.58 8.46 4.34
N GLU A 122 -10.32 8.60 3.93
CA GLU A 122 -9.20 8.78 4.83
C GLU A 122 -9.03 10.25 5.23
N GLY A 123 -8.58 10.48 6.47
CA GLY A 123 -8.33 11.83 6.97
C GLY A 123 -6.97 12.39 6.62
N TYR A 124 -6.10 11.61 5.96
CA TYR A 124 -4.70 11.96 5.75
C TYR A 124 -4.27 11.63 4.32
N LEU A 125 -3.37 12.44 3.78
CA LEU A 125 -2.78 12.23 2.46
C LEU A 125 -1.29 12.55 2.51
N ILE A 126 -0.52 11.87 1.67
CA ILE A 126 0.91 12.17 1.51
C ILE A 126 1.05 13.53 0.83
N ASP A 127 1.89 14.39 1.44
CA ASP A 127 2.26 15.67 0.85
C ASP A 127 3.14 15.43 -0.37
N ARG A 128 2.63 15.83 -1.54
CA ARG A 128 3.33 15.62 -2.81
C ARG A 128 4.73 16.22 -2.82
N ASN A 129 4.90 17.39 -2.20
CA ASN A 129 6.18 18.10 -2.20
C ASN A 129 7.21 17.45 -1.28
N SER A 130 6.77 16.58 -0.37
CA SER A 130 7.66 15.88 0.55
C SER A 130 8.21 14.57 -0.02
N VAL A 131 7.70 14.11 -1.17
CA VAL A 131 8.12 12.85 -1.78
C VAL A 131 9.54 13.00 -2.35
N ASP A 132 10.44 12.16 -1.86
CA ASP A 132 11.81 12.10 -2.39
C ASP A 132 11.81 11.33 -3.72
N ARG A 133 11.89 12.07 -4.82
CA ARG A 133 11.82 11.52 -6.18
C ARG A 133 13.03 10.67 -6.54
N SER A 134 14.10 10.71 -5.75
CA SER A 134 15.23 9.80 -5.92
C SER A 134 14.95 8.41 -5.35
N GLN A 135 13.95 8.29 -4.47
CA GLN A 135 13.56 7.04 -3.82
C GLN A 135 12.25 6.49 -4.35
N LEU A 136 11.31 7.37 -4.68
CA LEU A 136 9.93 7.00 -4.97
C LEU A 136 9.43 7.62 -6.27
N PHE A 137 8.64 6.82 -7.02
CA PHE A 137 7.78 7.33 -8.09
C PHE A 137 6.39 7.60 -7.53
N ILE A 138 5.74 8.68 -7.97
CA ILE A 138 4.31 8.88 -7.77
C ILE A 138 3.61 8.19 -8.93
N THR A 139 2.75 7.21 -8.61
CA THR A 139 2.11 6.35 -9.61
C THR A 139 0.66 6.73 -9.89
N TYR A 140 -0.03 7.26 -8.87
CA TYR A 140 -1.43 7.67 -8.96
C TYR A 140 -1.60 9.06 -8.35
N VAL A 141 -2.41 9.87 -9.02
CA VAL A 141 -2.70 11.25 -8.60
C VAL A 141 -4.21 11.49 -8.68
N ASP A 142 -4.77 12.13 -7.66
CA ASP A 142 -6.17 12.57 -7.67
C ASP A 142 -6.32 13.73 -8.65
N MET A 143 -7.24 13.61 -9.60
CA MET A 143 -7.43 14.62 -10.63
C MET A 143 -8.15 15.88 -10.13
N LEU A 144 -8.84 15.80 -8.99
CA LEU A 144 -9.57 16.94 -8.42
C LEU A 144 -8.66 17.83 -7.56
N ASP A 145 -7.80 17.22 -6.73
CA ASP A 145 -6.97 17.98 -5.77
C ASP A 145 -5.47 17.79 -5.98
N ASN A 146 -5.07 16.97 -6.96
CA ASN A 146 -3.68 16.71 -7.33
C ASN A 146 -2.87 15.99 -6.21
N SER A 147 -3.56 15.37 -5.26
CA SER A 147 -2.91 14.66 -4.16
C SER A 147 -2.30 13.33 -4.62
N VAL A 148 -1.29 12.89 -3.88
CA VAL A 148 -0.64 11.59 -4.12
C VAL A 148 -1.60 10.48 -3.71
N GLN A 149 -1.85 9.55 -4.62
CA GLN A 149 -2.73 8.41 -4.39
C GLN A 149 -2.00 7.08 -4.55
N GLY A 150 -0.77 7.08 -5.00
CA GLY A 150 0.04 5.88 -5.11
C GLY A 150 1.52 6.18 -5.21
N LEU A 151 2.31 5.24 -4.72
CA LEU A 151 3.77 5.32 -4.72
C LEU A 151 4.37 4.00 -5.17
N ARG A 152 5.57 4.04 -5.74
CA ARG A 152 6.39 2.86 -6.04
C ARG A 152 7.82 3.17 -5.69
N HIS A 153 8.49 2.25 -4.98
CA HIS A 153 9.92 2.41 -4.71
C HIS A 153 10.71 2.22 -6.01
N ARG A 154 11.73 3.06 -6.21
CA ARG A 154 12.58 2.97 -7.41
C ARG A 154 13.46 1.74 -7.42
N ARG A 155 13.82 1.24 -6.24
CA ARG A 155 14.83 0.21 -6.08
C ARG A 155 14.25 -1.15 -5.70
N TYR A 156 13.24 -1.16 -4.82
CA TYR A 156 12.69 -2.38 -4.25
C TYR A 156 11.31 -2.67 -4.83
N PRO A 157 10.89 -3.96 -4.87
CA PRO A 157 9.55 -4.31 -5.36
C PRO A 157 8.49 -3.99 -4.31
N ALA A 158 8.32 -2.72 -4.03
CA ALA A 158 7.39 -2.20 -3.04
C ALA A 158 6.56 -1.07 -3.64
N PHE A 159 5.26 -1.14 -3.47
CA PHE A 159 4.34 -0.12 -4.00
C PHE A 159 3.11 0.01 -3.12
N SER A 160 2.40 1.11 -3.28
CA SER A 160 1.29 1.43 -2.40
C SER A 160 0.23 2.27 -3.08
N VAL A 161 -1.00 2.20 -2.57
CA VAL A 161 -2.11 3.04 -2.98
C VAL A 161 -2.90 3.52 -1.76
N GLN A 162 -3.44 4.74 -1.84
CA GLN A 162 -4.26 5.33 -0.79
C GLN A 162 -5.64 4.69 -0.75
N PHE A 163 -6.21 4.40 -1.91
CA PHE A 163 -7.55 3.85 -2.07
C PHE A 163 -7.54 2.32 -1.97
N PHE A 164 -8.68 1.73 -1.62
CA PHE A 164 -8.78 0.28 -1.63
C PHE A 164 -9.05 -0.22 -3.05
N PRO A 165 -8.29 -1.22 -3.54
CA PRO A 165 -8.36 -1.62 -4.95
C PRO A 165 -9.67 -2.25 -5.42
N ASP A 166 -10.59 -2.63 -4.55
CA ASP A 166 -11.87 -3.22 -4.98
C ASP A 166 -13.03 -2.24 -4.98
N GLY A 167 -12.77 -0.95 -4.73
CA GLY A 167 -13.81 0.07 -4.61
C GLY A 167 -14.19 0.77 -5.91
N ALA A 168 -13.53 0.46 -7.03
CA ALA A 168 -13.79 1.14 -8.29
C ALA A 168 -14.94 0.52 -9.06
N PRO A 169 -15.68 1.32 -9.84
CA PRO A 169 -16.68 0.80 -10.75
C PRO A 169 -16.00 0.07 -11.91
N GLY A 170 -16.14 -1.22 -11.95
CA GLY A 170 -15.58 -2.08 -12.98
C GLY A 170 -14.68 -3.15 -12.39
N PRO A 171 -14.97 -4.42 -12.70
CA PRO A 171 -14.25 -5.53 -12.07
C PRO A 171 -12.78 -5.64 -12.47
N ASP A 172 -12.36 -4.99 -13.55
CA ASP A 172 -11.04 -5.23 -14.13
C ASP A 172 -9.99 -4.19 -13.73
N GLU A 173 -10.41 -3.01 -13.24
CA GLU A 173 -9.48 -1.89 -13.03
C GLU A 173 -8.68 -1.99 -11.73
N THR A 174 -9.25 -2.65 -10.70
CA THR A 174 -8.62 -2.73 -9.39
C THR A 174 -7.97 -4.06 -9.13
N ASP A 175 -8.43 -5.12 -9.78
CA ASP A 175 -7.75 -6.42 -9.73
C ASP A 175 -6.32 -6.33 -10.24
N GLY A 176 -6.03 -5.38 -11.12
CA GLY A 176 -4.70 -5.16 -11.67
C GLY A 176 -3.63 -4.92 -10.62
N LEU A 177 -3.97 -4.26 -9.51
CA LEU A 177 -3.00 -4.02 -8.44
C LEU A 177 -2.65 -5.30 -7.69
N PHE A 178 -3.62 -6.14 -7.39
CA PHE A 178 -3.36 -7.43 -6.78
C PHE A 178 -2.65 -8.37 -7.76
N ASP A 179 -3.01 -8.34 -9.03
CA ASP A 179 -2.32 -9.11 -10.07
C ASP A 179 -0.87 -8.67 -10.20
N GLU A 180 -0.60 -7.37 -10.16
CA GLU A 180 0.76 -6.83 -10.18
C GLU A 180 1.57 -7.35 -8.98
N PHE A 181 0.96 -7.39 -7.80
CA PHE A 181 1.62 -7.94 -6.61
C PHE A 181 1.92 -9.42 -6.77
N VAL A 182 0.98 -10.19 -7.30
CA VAL A 182 1.18 -11.63 -7.60
C VAL A 182 2.33 -11.80 -8.57
N ASP A 183 2.37 -11.03 -9.65
CA ASP A 183 3.46 -11.10 -10.64
C ASP A 183 4.80 -10.80 -9.99
N THR A 184 4.84 -9.81 -9.10
CA THR A 184 6.06 -9.43 -8.40
C THR A 184 6.54 -10.55 -7.47
N MET A 185 5.62 -11.19 -6.76
CA MET A 185 5.95 -12.34 -5.90
C MET A 185 6.44 -13.53 -6.72
N ASN A 186 5.81 -13.80 -7.86
CA ASN A 186 6.21 -14.90 -8.74
C ASN A 186 7.60 -14.67 -9.33
N ARG A 187 7.92 -13.44 -9.74
CA ARG A 187 9.26 -13.13 -10.26
C ARG A 187 10.35 -13.34 -9.21
N ARG A 188 10.05 -13.00 -7.94
CA ARG A 188 10.97 -13.27 -6.84
C ARG A 188 11.19 -14.77 -6.67
N GLY A 189 10.12 -15.57 -6.72
CA GLY A 189 10.19 -17.03 -6.61
C GLY A 189 11.05 -17.65 -7.70
N ASP A 190 10.95 -17.15 -8.93
CA ASP A 190 11.70 -17.65 -10.07
C ASP A 190 13.21 -17.39 -9.96
N ARG A 191 13.65 -16.50 -9.06
CA ARG A 191 15.06 -16.17 -8.82
C ARG A 191 15.69 -17.03 -7.72
N HIS A 192 14.88 -17.84 -7.08
CA HIS A 192 15.30 -18.78 -6.08
C HIS A 192 15.24 -20.19 -6.62
#